data_80fd120d99f91ac7d9666c6d38384a00
#
_entry.id   80fd120d99f91ac7d9666c6d38384a00
#
_cell.length_a   1.000
_cell.length_b   1.000
_cell.length_c   1.000
_cell.angle_alpha   90.00
_cell.angle_beta   90.00
_cell.angle_gamma   90.00
#
_symmetry.space_group_name_H-M   'P 1'
#
loop_
_entity.id
_entity.type
_entity.pdbx_description
1 polymer ?
#
loop_
_entity_poly.entity_id
_entity_poly.type
_entity_poly.pdbx_seq_one_letter_code
_entity_poly.pdbx_strand_id
1 'polypeptide(L)'
;MRNVRIYYRKLGSMKFVSHLDMNRFMSRIIAKAKIPVWYTEGFNQHIYMNFALPLSLGYEGHYEIVDIRLTDDNFTCDNCIEALRNAAVPDIEFISVTEPQMPMKTIGFAKYELIFEDFSFKENLLDFLKQESILCTKKGKKGKLKEIDLIPKIKEFSAQDNGISLVLVAGSEDNLNPALIMDTFFEQKGITPGFYTVKRTMIYNKDFEEFK
;
A
#
# COMPACT_ATOMS: atom_id res chain seq x y z
N MET A 1 11.84 8.78 -24.31
CA MET A 1 11.71 8.27 -22.91
C MET A 1 10.27 8.40 -22.46
N ARG A 2 9.69 7.34 -21.93
CA ARG A 2 8.30 7.31 -21.45
C ARG A 2 8.19 6.66 -20.08
N ASN A 3 7.18 7.07 -19.30
CA ASN A 3 6.88 6.41 -18.02
C ASN A 3 5.95 5.22 -18.29
N VAL A 4 6.20 4.14 -17.55
CA VAL A 4 5.29 3.00 -17.49
C VAL A 4 4.99 2.67 -16.05
N ARG A 5 3.79 2.17 -15.81
CA ARG A 5 3.23 1.82 -14.50
C ARG A 5 3.18 0.31 -14.37
N ILE A 6 3.86 -0.22 -13.38
CA ILE A 6 3.90 -1.64 -13.05
C ILE A 6 2.94 -1.89 -11.90
N TYR A 7 2.01 -2.83 -12.11
CA TYR A 7 1.12 -3.35 -11.07
C TYR A 7 1.64 -4.70 -10.60
N TYR A 8 1.72 -4.87 -9.29
CA TYR A 8 2.26 -6.10 -8.72
C TYR A 8 1.60 -6.45 -7.39
N ARG A 9 1.77 -7.71 -6.96
CA ARG A 9 1.41 -8.19 -5.63
C ARG A 9 2.66 -8.48 -4.82
N LYS A 10 2.58 -8.18 -3.53
CA LYS A 10 3.59 -8.44 -2.52
C LYS A 10 2.96 -9.35 -1.46
N LEU A 11 3.26 -10.63 -1.51
CA LEU A 11 2.55 -11.68 -0.78
C LEU A 11 3.50 -12.42 0.18
N GLY A 12 2.95 -13.34 0.96
CA GLY A 12 3.67 -14.34 1.72
C GLY A 12 4.82 -13.78 2.55
N SER A 13 6.02 -14.31 2.37
CA SER A 13 7.22 -13.89 3.10
C SER A 13 7.68 -12.47 2.73
N MET A 14 7.36 -12.00 1.53
CA MET A 14 7.70 -10.66 1.07
C MET A 14 7.01 -9.56 1.91
N LYS A 15 5.92 -9.83 2.63
CA LYS A 15 5.31 -8.87 3.55
C LYS A 15 6.27 -8.34 4.62
N PHE A 16 7.30 -9.10 4.96
CA PHE A 16 8.34 -8.70 5.92
C PHE A 16 9.51 -7.93 5.31
N VAL A 17 9.46 -7.63 4.02
CA VAL A 17 10.44 -6.77 3.35
C VAL A 17 10.04 -5.31 3.52
N SER A 18 10.96 -4.49 4.07
CA SER A 18 10.73 -3.06 4.28
C SER A 18 10.60 -2.30 2.95
N HIS A 19 10.03 -1.08 2.99
CA HIS A 19 9.94 -0.25 1.78
C HIS A 19 11.32 0.05 1.17
N LEU A 20 12.33 0.29 2.00
CA LEU A 20 13.71 0.52 1.53
C LEU A 20 14.28 -0.71 0.83
N ASP A 21 14.07 -1.89 1.41
CA ASP A 21 14.54 -3.15 0.80
C ASP A 21 13.71 -3.52 -0.42
N MET A 22 12.43 -3.14 -0.46
CA MET A 22 11.59 -3.29 -1.66
C MET A 22 12.11 -2.44 -2.82
N ASN A 23 12.59 -1.23 -2.58
CA ASN A 23 13.29 -0.42 -3.59
C ASN A 23 14.52 -1.13 -4.15
N ARG A 24 15.37 -1.65 -3.27
CA ARG A 24 16.58 -2.41 -3.65
C ARG A 24 16.22 -3.69 -4.41
N PHE A 25 15.18 -4.38 -3.94
CA PHE A 25 14.68 -5.59 -4.57
C PHE A 25 14.18 -5.32 -5.99
N MET A 26 13.30 -4.32 -6.17
CA MET A 26 12.77 -3.94 -7.49
C MET A 26 13.89 -3.51 -8.45
N SER A 27 14.88 -2.75 -7.97
CA SER A 27 16.05 -2.39 -8.77
C SER A 27 16.79 -3.63 -9.31
N ARG A 28 16.96 -4.65 -8.47
CA ARG A 28 17.63 -5.91 -8.87
C ARG A 28 16.78 -6.72 -9.87
N ILE A 29 15.45 -6.77 -9.66
CA ILE A 29 14.54 -7.47 -10.60
C ILE A 29 14.55 -6.79 -11.96
N ILE A 30 14.43 -5.46 -12.02
CA ILE A 30 14.46 -4.67 -13.26
C ILE A 30 15.79 -4.86 -13.99
N ALA A 31 16.91 -4.83 -13.27
CA ALA A 31 18.23 -5.08 -13.84
C ALA A 31 18.39 -6.52 -14.36
N LYS A 32 17.93 -7.53 -13.59
CA LYS A 32 17.92 -8.94 -14.00
C LYS A 32 17.06 -9.17 -15.23
N ALA A 33 15.92 -8.50 -15.34
CA ALA A 33 15.00 -8.51 -16.46
C ALA A 33 15.56 -7.78 -17.70
N LYS A 34 16.70 -7.08 -17.59
CA LYS A 34 17.33 -6.28 -18.64
C LYS A 34 16.38 -5.25 -19.27
N ILE A 35 15.50 -4.67 -18.45
CA ILE A 35 14.59 -3.61 -18.89
C ILE A 35 15.39 -2.33 -19.12
N PRO A 36 15.25 -1.65 -20.27
CA PRO A 36 15.97 -0.42 -20.58
C PRO A 36 15.39 0.76 -19.80
N VAL A 37 15.90 1.01 -18.59
CA VAL A 37 15.40 2.04 -17.67
C VAL A 37 16.35 3.21 -17.54
N TRP A 38 15.77 4.37 -17.22
CA TRP A 38 16.51 5.57 -16.91
C TRP A 38 17.04 5.55 -15.48
N TYR A 39 18.34 5.92 -15.36
CA TYR A 39 19.00 6.11 -14.07
C TYR A 39 19.02 7.60 -13.71
N THR A 40 18.80 7.91 -12.45
CA THR A 40 18.87 9.29 -11.95
C THR A 40 20.26 9.87 -12.17
N GLU A 41 20.34 11.20 -12.35
CA GLU A 41 21.60 11.92 -12.48
C GLU A 41 22.23 12.18 -11.10
N GLY A 42 23.56 12.37 -11.05
CA GLY A 42 24.30 12.71 -9.85
C GLY A 42 25.29 11.62 -9.39
N PHE A 43 25.86 11.78 -8.20
CA PHE A 43 26.90 10.89 -7.68
C PHE A 43 26.45 9.47 -7.35
N ASN A 44 25.19 9.29 -6.98
CA ASN A 44 24.60 8.00 -6.64
C ASN A 44 23.46 7.67 -7.63
N GLN A 45 23.84 7.21 -8.82
CA GLN A 45 22.88 6.85 -9.83
C GLN A 45 22.08 5.59 -9.42
N HIS A 46 20.78 5.67 -9.53
CA HIS A 46 19.86 4.56 -9.26
C HIS A 46 18.71 4.58 -10.26
N ILE A 47 18.07 3.44 -10.44
CA ILE A 47 16.89 3.34 -11.30
C ILE A 47 15.81 4.29 -10.77
N TYR A 48 15.26 5.13 -11.64
CA TYR A 48 14.12 5.98 -11.28
C TYR A 48 12.88 5.09 -11.04
N MET A 49 12.41 5.11 -9.81
CA MET A 49 11.20 4.41 -9.38
C MET A 49 10.37 5.32 -8.49
N ASN A 50 9.07 5.40 -8.76
CA ASN A 50 8.13 6.14 -7.95
C ASN A 50 7.00 5.21 -7.48
N PHE A 51 7.06 4.79 -6.22
CA PHE A 51 6.04 3.94 -5.60
C PHE A 51 4.82 4.76 -5.22
N ALA A 52 3.62 4.25 -5.52
CA ALA A 52 2.37 4.95 -5.26
C ALA A 52 2.15 5.22 -3.77
N LEU A 53 2.20 4.19 -2.96
CA LEU A 53 2.05 4.25 -1.51
C LEU A 53 3.02 3.26 -0.85
N PRO A 54 3.89 3.70 0.08
CA PRO A 54 4.65 2.77 0.91
C PRO A 54 3.71 1.81 1.65
N LEU A 55 4.01 0.50 1.62
CA LEU A 55 3.27 -0.50 2.35
C LEU A 55 3.95 -0.78 3.69
N SER A 56 3.19 -0.83 4.78
CA SER A 56 3.72 -1.13 6.10
C SER A 56 4.33 -2.53 6.17
N LEU A 57 5.34 -2.69 7.01
CA LEU A 57 5.95 -3.99 7.28
C LEU A 57 4.90 -4.96 7.85
N GLY A 58 4.90 -6.19 7.41
CA GLY A 58 3.94 -7.21 7.81
C GLY A 58 2.63 -7.21 7.00
N TYR A 59 2.43 -6.24 6.10
CA TYR A 59 1.23 -6.17 5.26
C TYR A 59 1.46 -6.84 3.91
N GLU A 60 0.45 -7.55 3.44
CA GLU A 60 0.37 -8.01 2.06
C GLU A 60 -0.20 -6.90 1.16
N GLY A 61 0.38 -6.75 -0.02
CA GLY A 61 -0.10 -5.85 -1.05
C GLY A 61 -0.65 -6.64 -2.23
N HIS A 62 -1.95 -6.57 -2.46
CA HIS A 62 -2.62 -7.23 -3.59
C HIS A 62 -2.79 -6.30 -4.79
N TYR A 63 -2.58 -5.00 -4.57
CA TYR A 63 -2.64 -3.97 -5.61
C TYR A 63 -1.57 -2.91 -5.32
N GLU A 64 -0.33 -3.22 -5.67
CA GLU A 64 0.82 -2.34 -5.49
C GLU A 64 1.25 -1.74 -6.83
N ILE A 65 1.75 -0.51 -6.79
CA ILE A 65 2.06 0.26 -7.99
C ILE A 65 3.43 0.90 -7.87
N VAL A 66 4.21 0.80 -8.94
CA VAL A 66 5.45 1.56 -9.11
C VAL A 66 5.59 2.04 -10.55
N ASP A 67 5.86 3.33 -10.72
CA ASP A 67 6.19 3.92 -12.02
C ASP A 67 7.71 3.87 -12.23
N ILE A 68 8.12 3.48 -13.43
CA ILE A 68 9.50 3.52 -13.91
C ILE A 68 9.56 4.31 -15.22
N ARG A 69 10.76 4.71 -15.63
CA ARG A 69 10.97 5.40 -16.90
C ARG A 69 11.79 4.55 -17.85
N LEU A 70 11.24 4.24 -19.01
CA LEU A 70 11.94 3.54 -20.08
C LEU A 70 12.77 4.52 -20.93
N THR A 71 13.97 4.05 -21.36
CA THR A 71 14.87 4.78 -22.27
C THR A 71 14.72 4.39 -23.72
N ASP A 72 14.13 3.23 -23.99
CA ASP A 72 13.85 2.72 -25.33
C ASP A 72 12.32 2.79 -25.58
N ASP A 73 11.93 3.60 -26.56
CA ASP A 73 10.53 3.79 -26.94
C ASP A 73 9.93 2.58 -27.68
N ASN A 74 10.78 1.69 -28.23
CA ASN A 74 10.35 0.44 -28.87
C ASN A 74 10.12 -0.70 -27.87
N PHE A 75 10.60 -0.57 -26.62
CA PHE A 75 10.38 -1.57 -25.58
C PHE A 75 8.96 -1.43 -25.03
N THR A 76 8.03 -2.29 -25.49
CA THR A 76 6.59 -2.17 -25.21
C THR A 76 6.24 -2.53 -23.75
N CYS A 77 5.00 -2.21 -23.32
CA CYS A 77 4.49 -2.67 -22.02
C CYS A 77 4.42 -4.21 -21.96
N ASP A 78 4.10 -4.87 -23.08
CA ASP A 78 4.08 -6.34 -23.15
C ASP A 78 5.48 -6.94 -23.01
N ASN A 79 6.48 -6.36 -23.64
CA ASN A 79 7.88 -6.77 -23.43
C ASN A 79 8.29 -6.59 -21.95
N CYS A 80 7.87 -5.49 -21.34
CA CYS A 80 8.19 -5.17 -19.95
C CYS A 80 7.57 -6.18 -18.96
N ILE A 81 6.27 -6.49 -19.12
CA ILE A 81 5.59 -7.45 -18.22
C ILE A 81 6.13 -8.88 -18.39
N GLU A 82 6.44 -9.30 -19.62
CA GLU A 82 7.03 -10.61 -19.88
C GLU A 82 8.41 -10.72 -19.23
N ALA A 83 9.29 -9.72 -19.42
CA ALA A 83 10.61 -9.68 -18.80
C ALA A 83 10.55 -9.70 -17.28
N LEU A 84 9.60 -8.94 -16.67
CA LEU A 84 9.40 -8.94 -15.22
C LEU A 84 8.93 -10.30 -14.70
N ARG A 85 7.98 -10.95 -15.37
CA ARG A 85 7.48 -12.29 -14.98
C ARG A 85 8.58 -13.35 -15.06
N ASN A 86 9.43 -13.31 -16.08
CA ASN A 86 10.57 -14.21 -16.22
C ASN A 86 11.65 -13.98 -15.14
N ALA A 87 11.75 -12.78 -14.59
CA ALA A 87 12.70 -12.43 -13.55
C ALA A 87 12.11 -12.56 -12.14
N ALA A 88 10.79 -12.75 -11.99
CA ALA A 88 10.09 -12.81 -10.72
C ALA A 88 10.65 -13.85 -9.76
N VAL A 89 10.38 -13.67 -8.48
CA VAL A 89 10.71 -14.60 -7.41
C VAL A 89 9.42 -14.98 -6.67
N PRO A 90 9.42 -16.04 -5.85
CA PRO A 90 8.25 -16.37 -5.02
C PRO A 90 7.74 -15.16 -4.24
N ASP A 91 6.42 -15.11 -4.03
CA ASP A 91 5.72 -14.08 -3.26
C ASP A 91 5.71 -12.67 -3.89
N ILE A 92 6.24 -12.49 -5.12
CA ILE A 92 6.05 -11.31 -5.96
C ILE A 92 5.42 -11.73 -7.29
N GLU A 93 4.25 -11.15 -7.58
CA GLU A 93 3.52 -11.40 -8.82
C GLU A 93 3.38 -10.09 -9.60
N PHE A 94 3.89 -10.04 -10.83
CA PHE A 94 3.68 -8.91 -11.73
C PHE A 94 2.37 -9.12 -12.50
N ILE A 95 1.40 -8.20 -12.29
CA ILE A 95 0.05 -8.29 -12.84
C ILE A 95 0.01 -7.75 -14.27
N SER A 96 0.38 -6.48 -14.42
CA SER A 96 0.36 -5.77 -15.69
C SER A 96 1.37 -4.62 -15.72
N VAL A 97 1.66 -4.15 -16.93
CA VAL A 97 2.38 -2.90 -17.17
C VAL A 97 1.55 -2.07 -18.14
N THR A 98 1.32 -0.81 -17.82
CA THR A 98 0.55 0.13 -18.65
C THR A 98 1.23 1.48 -18.71
N GLU A 99 0.74 2.37 -19.55
CA GLU A 99 1.05 3.81 -19.42
C GLU A 99 0.25 4.40 -18.25
N PRO A 100 0.86 5.28 -17.42
CA PRO A 100 0.15 5.93 -16.32
C PRO A 100 -1.01 6.78 -16.84
N GLN A 101 -2.22 6.53 -16.35
CA GLN A 101 -3.42 7.31 -16.69
C GLN A 101 -3.65 8.45 -15.69
N MET A 102 -3.24 8.26 -14.44
CA MET A 102 -3.44 9.22 -13.35
C MET A 102 -2.11 9.59 -12.70
N PRO A 103 -1.88 10.88 -12.37
CA PRO A 103 -0.69 11.29 -11.61
C PRO A 103 -0.75 10.78 -10.16
N MET A 104 0.40 10.36 -9.58
CA MET A 104 0.49 9.84 -8.20
C MET A 104 -0.13 10.76 -7.13
N LYS A 105 -0.10 12.09 -7.33
CA LYS A 105 -0.68 13.09 -6.43
C LYS A 105 -2.22 13.04 -6.33
N THR A 106 -2.89 12.32 -7.24
CA THR A 106 -4.36 12.15 -7.20
C THR A 106 -4.80 11.00 -6.31
N ILE A 107 -3.87 10.19 -5.77
CA ILE A 107 -4.21 9.16 -4.80
C ILE A 107 -4.88 9.80 -3.59
N GLY A 108 -6.03 9.24 -3.19
CA GLY A 108 -6.86 9.74 -2.09
C GLY A 108 -7.20 8.69 -1.05
N PHE A 109 -7.36 7.43 -1.47
CA PHE A 109 -7.80 6.36 -0.56
C PHE A 109 -7.11 5.03 -0.88
N ALA A 110 -7.10 4.15 0.13
CA ALA A 110 -6.69 2.76 -0.04
C ALA A 110 -7.65 1.84 0.71
N LYS A 111 -7.94 0.68 0.11
CA LYS A 111 -8.77 -0.37 0.69
C LYS A 111 -7.89 -1.41 1.36
N TYR A 112 -8.27 -1.76 2.58
CA TYR A 112 -7.61 -2.78 3.37
C TYR A 112 -8.60 -3.85 3.80
N GLU A 113 -8.15 -5.08 3.87
CA GLU A 113 -8.84 -6.20 4.50
C GLU A 113 -8.03 -6.66 5.71
N LEU A 114 -8.67 -6.68 6.87
CA LEU A 114 -8.11 -7.21 8.10
C LEU A 114 -8.80 -8.54 8.39
N ILE A 115 -8.01 -9.61 8.49
CA ILE A 115 -8.50 -10.96 8.72
C ILE A 115 -7.98 -11.42 10.07
N PHE A 116 -8.88 -11.81 10.96
CA PHE A 116 -8.59 -12.20 12.33
C PHE A 116 -8.68 -13.71 12.49
N GLU A 117 -7.81 -14.29 13.31
CA GLU A 117 -7.93 -15.70 13.75
C GLU A 117 -9.11 -15.86 14.70
N ASP A 118 -9.31 -14.91 15.62
CA ASP A 118 -10.47 -14.79 16.48
C ASP A 118 -11.13 -13.43 16.25
N PHE A 119 -12.37 -13.42 15.81
CA PHE A 119 -13.17 -12.22 15.55
C PHE A 119 -14.41 -12.14 16.47
N SER A 120 -14.29 -12.66 17.69
CA SER A 120 -15.35 -12.62 18.71
C SER A 120 -15.78 -11.20 19.11
N PHE A 121 -14.91 -10.20 18.88
CA PHE A 121 -15.16 -8.79 19.14
C PHE A 121 -15.81 -8.03 17.96
N LYS A 122 -16.32 -8.74 16.94
CA LYS A 122 -16.88 -8.15 15.72
C LYS A 122 -17.89 -7.02 16.00
N GLU A 123 -18.90 -7.30 16.81
CA GLU A 123 -19.94 -6.32 17.09
C GLU A 123 -19.38 -5.08 17.83
N ASN A 124 -18.46 -5.30 18.77
CA ASN A 124 -17.78 -4.21 19.47
C ASN A 124 -16.98 -3.32 18.54
N LEU A 125 -16.30 -3.90 17.53
CA LEU A 125 -15.56 -3.15 16.53
C LEU A 125 -16.49 -2.38 15.59
N LEU A 126 -17.59 -2.98 15.16
CA LEU A 126 -18.57 -2.29 14.32
C LEU A 126 -19.21 -1.10 15.05
N ASP A 127 -19.57 -1.27 16.32
CA ASP A 127 -20.14 -0.18 17.14
C ASP A 127 -19.09 0.91 17.43
N PHE A 128 -17.81 0.53 17.58
CA PHE A 128 -16.72 1.47 17.71
C PHE A 128 -16.57 2.34 16.45
N LEU A 129 -16.61 1.74 15.26
CA LEU A 129 -16.47 2.46 13.99
C LEU A 129 -17.69 3.32 13.61
N LYS A 130 -18.85 3.11 14.25
CA LYS A 130 -20.07 3.93 14.06
C LYS A 130 -20.12 5.17 14.96
N GLN A 131 -19.15 5.37 15.84
CA GLN A 131 -19.11 6.54 16.72
C GLN A 131 -18.96 7.83 15.90
N GLU A 132 -19.43 8.94 16.45
CA GLU A 132 -19.28 10.26 15.82
C GLU A 132 -17.83 10.76 15.81
N SER A 133 -17.00 10.30 16.76
CA SER A 133 -15.59 10.65 16.89
C SER A 133 -14.82 9.52 17.58
N ILE A 134 -13.63 9.22 17.07
CA ILE A 134 -12.67 8.29 17.66
C ILE A 134 -11.36 9.03 17.86
N LEU A 135 -11.13 9.50 19.08
CA LEU A 135 -9.91 10.23 19.41
C LEU A 135 -8.78 9.26 19.75
N CYS A 136 -7.63 9.46 19.11
CA CYS A 136 -6.39 8.79 19.46
C CYS A 136 -5.24 9.79 19.63
N THR A 137 -4.31 9.45 20.50
CA THR A 137 -3.12 10.27 20.77
C THR A 137 -1.92 9.74 19.99
N LYS A 138 -1.39 10.53 19.07
CA LYS A 138 -0.20 10.18 18.29
C LYS A 138 0.99 11.06 18.70
N LYS A 139 2.17 10.44 18.88
CA LYS A 139 3.42 11.20 19.07
C LYS A 139 3.85 11.82 17.73
N GLY A 140 3.89 13.13 17.67
CA GLY A 140 4.43 13.89 16.53
C GLY A 140 5.95 13.84 16.45
N LYS A 141 6.54 14.33 15.35
CA LYS A 141 7.99 14.33 15.06
C LYS A 141 8.88 15.01 16.13
N LYS A 142 8.32 15.82 17.03
CA LYS A 142 9.03 16.50 18.13
C LYS A 142 8.61 15.99 19.52
N GLY A 143 8.06 14.77 19.61
CA GLY A 143 7.61 14.21 20.90
C GLY A 143 6.30 14.84 21.45
N LYS A 144 5.73 15.84 20.79
CA LYS A 144 4.45 16.42 21.18
C LYS A 144 3.33 15.43 20.90
N LEU A 145 2.50 15.19 21.89
CA LEU A 145 1.26 14.41 21.72
C LEU A 145 0.28 15.26 20.90
N LYS A 146 -0.26 14.67 19.85
CA LYS A 146 -1.31 15.27 19.03
C LYS A 146 -2.52 14.34 19.06
N GLU A 147 -3.65 14.90 19.45
CA GLU A 147 -4.93 14.20 19.35
C GLU A 147 -5.45 14.27 17.91
N ILE A 148 -5.91 13.15 17.40
CA ILE A 148 -6.40 13.00 16.03
C ILE A 148 -7.73 12.25 16.10
N ASP A 149 -8.75 12.77 15.42
CA ASP A 149 -9.98 12.03 15.18
C ASP A 149 -9.81 11.13 13.95
N LEU A 150 -10.12 9.85 14.11
CA LEU A 150 -9.97 8.84 13.07
C LEU A 150 -11.18 8.78 12.13
N ILE A 151 -12.38 9.13 12.60
CA ILE A 151 -13.64 9.00 11.83
C ILE A 151 -13.60 9.76 10.50
N PRO A 152 -13.17 11.02 10.42
CA PRO A 152 -13.09 11.73 9.14
C PRO A 152 -12.15 11.11 8.11
N LYS A 153 -11.29 10.17 8.54
CA LYS A 153 -10.30 9.48 7.68
C LYS A 153 -10.75 8.08 7.26
N ILE A 154 -11.88 7.60 7.76
CA ILE A 154 -12.51 6.34 7.40
C ILE A 154 -13.60 6.65 6.37
N LYS A 155 -13.38 6.29 5.11
CA LYS A 155 -14.34 6.55 4.03
C LYS A 155 -15.47 5.55 4.05
N GLU A 156 -15.14 4.26 4.22
CA GLU A 156 -16.08 3.15 4.24
C GLU A 156 -15.55 2.04 5.14
N PHE A 157 -16.46 1.26 5.71
CA PHE A 157 -16.13 -0.01 6.35
C PHE A 157 -17.28 -1.02 6.17
N SER A 158 -16.92 -2.30 6.12
CA SER A 158 -17.88 -3.39 6.05
C SER A 158 -17.34 -4.64 6.74
N ALA A 159 -18.21 -5.32 7.48
CA ALA A 159 -17.85 -6.57 8.12
C ALA A 159 -17.80 -7.71 7.08
N GLN A 160 -16.88 -8.63 7.31
CA GLN A 160 -16.77 -9.92 6.62
C GLN A 160 -16.92 -11.06 7.65
N ASP A 161 -16.90 -12.31 7.19
CA ASP A 161 -17.11 -13.47 8.10
C ASP A 161 -16.07 -13.51 9.22
N ASN A 162 -14.80 -13.40 8.88
CA ASN A 162 -13.66 -13.44 9.80
C ASN A 162 -12.82 -12.16 9.80
N GLY A 163 -13.40 -11.03 9.39
CA GLY A 163 -12.63 -9.80 9.24
C GLY A 163 -13.44 -8.56 8.97
N ILE A 164 -12.74 -7.51 8.61
CA ILE A 164 -13.31 -6.21 8.24
C ILE A 164 -12.60 -5.64 7.01
N SER A 165 -13.37 -5.05 6.11
CA SER A 165 -12.88 -4.22 5.03
C SER A 165 -12.95 -2.75 5.44
N LEU A 166 -11.87 -2.01 5.22
CA LEU A 166 -11.76 -0.59 5.52
C LEU A 166 -11.28 0.16 4.28
N VAL A 167 -11.92 1.26 3.94
CA VAL A 167 -11.41 2.22 2.97
C VAL A 167 -10.98 3.48 3.73
N LEU A 168 -9.70 3.78 3.68
CA LEU A 168 -9.05 4.80 4.49
C LEU A 168 -8.41 5.87 3.61
N VAL A 169 -8.35 7.10 4.12
CA VAL A 169 -7.57 8.17 3.49
C VAL A 169 -6.13 7.72 3.34
N ALA A 170 -5.60 7.87 2.12
CA ALA A 170 -4.23 7.50 1.76
C ALA A 170 -3.67 8.48 0.73
N GLY A 171 -2.44 8.90 0.92
CA GLY A 171 -1.77 9.82 0.01
C GLY A 171 -0.53 10.46 0.65
N SER A 172 0.06 11.40 -0.06
CA SER A 172 1.26 12.11 0.43
C SER A 172 0.96 13.14 1.51
N GLU A 173 -0.24 13.72 1.51
CA GLU A 173 -0.64 14.79 2.44
C GLU A 173 -1.26 14.22 3.72
N ASP A 174 -2.08 13.21 3.59
CA ASP A 174 -2.75 12.55 4.70
C ASP A 174 -2.82 11.03 4.46
N ASN A 175 -2.64 10.27 5.55
CA ASN A 175 -2.65 8.82 5.49
C ASN A 175 -3.05 8.24 6.84
N LEU A 176 -4.04 7.35 6.83
CA LEU A 176 -4.45 6.56 7.99
C LEU A 176 -4.02 5.11 7.83
N ASN A 177 -3.19 4.64 8.77
CA ASN A 177 -2.83 3.24 8.83
C ASN A 177 -3.91 2.44 9.57
N PRO A 178 -4.43 1.32 9.03
CA PRO A 178 -5.42 0.50 9.72
C PRO A 178 -4.96 0.00 11.11
N ALA A 179 -3.66 -0.22 11.32
CA ALA A 179 -3.15 -0.58 12.65
C ALA A 179 -3.50 0.46 13.71
N LEU A 180 -3.47 1.76 13.37
CA LEU A 180 -3.81 2.80 14.34
C LEU A 180 -5.28 2.71 14.80
N ILE A 181 -6.20 2.33 13.91
CA ILE A 181 -7.61 2.10 14.26
C ILE A 181 -7.70 0.91 15.23
N MET A 182 -7.03 -0.20 14.89
CA MET A 182 -7.07 -1.41 15.71
C MET A 182 -6.42 -1.21 17.08
N ASP A 183 -5.26 -0.57 17.12
CA ASP A 183 -4.57 -0.26 18.38
C ASP A 183 -5.45 0.61 19.29
N THR A 184 -6.10 1.64 18.73
CA THR A 184 -7.03 2.52 19.47
C THR A 184 -8.25 1.75 19.96
N PHE A 185 -8.81 0.87 19.12
CA PHE A 185 -9.95 0.02 19.49
C PHE A 185 -9.60 -0.92 20.65
N PHE A 186 -8.50 -1.66 20.53
CA PHE A 186 -8.07 -2.61 21.56
C PHE A 186 -7.75 -1.92 22.89
N GLU A 187 -7.06 -0.76 22.82
CA GLU A 187 -6.75 0.04 24.02
C GLU A 187 -8.02 0.54 24.71
N GLN A 188 -8.95 1.15 23.97
CA GLN A 188 -10.18 1.72 24.54
C GLN A 188 -11.16 0.67 25.07
N LYS A 189 -11.16 -0.53 24.48
CA LYS A 189 -12.02 -1.63 24.91
C LYS A 189 -11.38 -2.55 25.94
N GLY A 190 -10.09 -2.39 26.23
CA GLY A 190 -9.34 -3.29 27.13
C GLY A 190 -9.25 -4.72 26.61
N ILE A 191 -9.26 -4.91 25.27
CA ILE A 191 -9.17 -6.22 24.62
C ILE A 191 -7.70 -6.49 24.30
N THR A 192 -7.21 -7.66 24.66
CA THR A 192 -5.88 -8.11 24.24
C THR A 192 -5.93 -8.50 22.76
N PRO A 193 -5.13 -7.87 21.88
CA PRO A 193 -5.15 -8.17 20.46
C PRO A 193 -4.68 -9.59 20.20
N GLY A 194 -5.46 -10.35 19.44
CA GLY A 194 -5.04 -11.59 18.83
C GLY A 194 -4.25 -11.35 17.54
N PHE A 195 -3.83 -12.42 16.88
CA PHE A 195 -3.17 -12.33 15.59
C PHE A 195 -4.17 -11.97 14.49
N TYR A 196 -3.78 -11.03 13.63
CA TYR A 196 -4.51 -10.69 12.41
C TYR A 196 -3.56 -10.33 11.26
N THR A 197 -4.04 -10.52 10.05
CA THR A 197 -3.31 -10.13 8.84
C THR A 197 -3.96 -8.92 8.20
N VAL A 198 -3.14 -8.08 7.58
CA VAL A 198 -3.61 -6.88 6.85
C VAL A 198 -3.20 -7.02 5.39
N LYS A 199 -4.18 -6.85 4.51
CA LYS A 199 -4.00 -6.84 3.05
C LYS A 199 -4.44 -5.50 2.50
N ARG A 200 -3.60 -4.84 1.71
CA ARG A 200 -4.04 -3.71 0.88
C ARG A 200 -4.54 -4.26 -0.45
N THR A 201 -5.80 -4.10 -0.74
CA THR A 201 -6.45 -4.74 -1.89
C THR A 201 -6.71 -3.80 -3.05
N MET A 202 -6.75 -2.46 -2.79
CA MET A 202 -7.00 -1.47 -3.82
C MET A 202 -6.44 -0.09 -3.43
N ILE A 203 -6.12 0.71 -4.44
CA ILE A 203 -5.79 2.14 -4.31
C ILE A 203 -6.80 2.91 -5.17
N TYR A 204 -7.32 4.01 -4.64
CA TYR A 204 -8.27 4.89 -5.31
C TYR A 204 -7.72 6.32 -5.41
N ASN A 205 -8.18 7.04 -6.43
CA ASN A 205 -7.94 8.48 -6.55
C ASN A 205 -8.85 9.27 -5.57
N LYS A 206 -8.73 10.60 -5.58
CA LYS A 206 -9.55 11.50 -4.73
C LYS A 206 -11.04 11.47 -5.09
N ASP A 207 -11.38 11.07 -6.31
CA ASP A 207 -12.75 10.96 -6.82
C ASP A 207 -13.34 9.55 -6.60
N PHE A 208 -12.61 8.70 -5.87
CA PHE A 208 -13.00 7.33 -5.53
C PHE A 208 -13.04 6.36 -6.72
N GLU A 209 -12.29 6.66 -7.77
CA GLU A 209 -12.09 5.76 -8.90
C GLU A 209 -10.82 4.90 -8.68
N GLU A 210 -10.79 3.69 -9.24
CA GLU A 210 -9.60 2.83 -9.23
C GLU A 210 -8.40 3.57 -9.81
N PHE A 211 -7.30 3.64 -9.06
CA PHE A 211 -6.11 4.39 -9.46
C PHE A 211 -5.32 3.62 -10.54
N LYS A 212 -5.25 4.22 -11.75
CA LYS A 212 -4.64 3.64 -12.95
C LYS A 212 -3.54 4.51 -13.55
#